data_08ab12f3b2d53fc72f36d933a0c4c34d
#
_entry.id   08ab12f3b2d53fc72f36d933a0c4c34d
#
_cell.length_a   1.000
_cell.length_b   1.000
_cell.length_c   1.000
_cell.angle_alpha   90.00
_cell.angle_beta   90.00
_cell.angle_gamma   90.00
#
_symmetry.space_group_name_H-M   'P 1'
#
loop_
_entity.id
_entity.type
_entity.pdbx_description
1 polymer ?
#
loop_
_entity_poly.entity_id
_entity_poly.type
_entity_poly.pdbx_seq_one_letter_code
_entity_poly.pdbx_strand_id
1 'polypeptide(L)'
;MTQQSGRIWVMGGRPLNGTAAIPAAKNSVLPLLAAALLCRGPVRLRAVPRLSDVECSLGLLRGAGCAAHWQGADIVVAGMPSNSTLPGETAAQMRASILFCAPLLARLGRAETSLPGGCNIGARPIDLHLEGLARMGAKELDAGAGKLVLAAPGGLHGTDFTLRFPLSLIHISEPTRLGMI
;
A
#
# COMPACT_ATOMS: atom_id res chain seq x y z
N MET A 1 -19.72 -14.55 1.53
CA MET A 1 -20.48 -13.30 1.30
C MET A 1 -20.78 -13.20 -0.19
N THR A 2 -22.01 -13.42 -0.57
CA THR A 2 -22.51 -13.34 -1.95
C THR A 2 -22.44 -11.88 -2.40
N GLN A 3 -21.65 -11.60 -3.44
CA GLN A 3 -21.73 -10.32 -4.14
C GLN A 3 -23.12 -10.18 -4.75
N GLN A 4 -23.95 -9.33 -4.17
CA GLN A 4 -25.12 -8.84 -4.86
C GLN A 4 -24.64 -7.90 -5.97
N SER A 5 -24.82 -8.32 -7.22
CA SER A 5 -24.63 -7.46 -8.39
C SER A 5 -25.76 -6.41 -8.41
N GLY A 6 -25.51 -5.26 -7.77
CA GLY A 6 -26.42 -4.12 -7.82
C GLY A 6 -26.34 -3.45 -9.19
N ARG A 7 -27.48 -3.13 -9.80
CA ARG A 7 -27.57 -2.28 -10.99
C ARG A 7 -27.72 -0.83 -10.54
N ILE A 8 -26.94 0.07 -11.11
CA ILE A 8 -27.08 1.51 -10.90
C ILE A 8 -27.77 2.09 -12.14
N TRP A 9 -28.91 2.77 -11.94
CA TRP A 9 -29.59 3.51 -12.97
C TRP A 9 -29.29 4.99 -12.82
N VAL A 10 -28.79 5.61 -13.88
CA VAL A 10 -28.46 7.03 -13.87
C VAL A 10 -29.34 7.75 -14.89
N MET A 11 -30.16 8.69 -14.43
CA MET A 11 -30.89 9.62 -15.29
C MET A 11 -30.17 10.98 -15.27
N GLY A 12 -29.59 11.35 -16.40
CA GLY A 12 -28.93 12.63 -16.60
C GLY A 12 -29.91 13.76 -16.98
N GLY A 13 -29.38 14.90 -17.43
CA GLY A 13 -30.16 16.02 -17.98
C GLY A 13 -30.61 17.06 -16.95
N ARG A 14 -30.24 16.94 -15.68
CA ARG A 14 -30.50 17.95 -14.64
C ARG A 14 -29.18 18.50 -14.10
N PRO A 15 -29.03 19.82 -13.96
CA PRO A 15 -27.88 20.40 -13.29
C PRO A 15 -27.88 19.99 -11.81
N LEU A 16 -26.70 19.58 -11.30
CA LEU A 16 -26.51 19.25 -9.90
C LEU A 16 -26.13 20.50 -9.13
N ASN A 17 -26.91 20.84 -8.09
CA ASN A 17 -26.61 21.91 -7.15
C ASN A 17 -26.60 21.35 -5.73
N GLY A 18 -25.53 21.62 -4.97
CA GLY A 18 -25.42 21.15 -3.59
C GLY A 18 -23.97 21.06 -3.12
N THR A 19 -23.81 20.67 -1.88
CA THR A 19 -22.52 20.42 -1.25
C THR A 19 -22.34 18.92 -1.04
N ALA A 20 -21.22 18.36 -1.50
CA ALA A 20 -20.86 16.97 -1.26
C ALA A 20 -19.61 16.89 -0.39
N ALA A 21 -19.68 16.09 0.68
CA ALA A 21 -18.49 15.74 1.45
C ALA A 21 -17.72 14.65 0.70
N ILE A 22 -16.48 14.93 0.36
CA ILE A 22 -15.63 13.98 -0.34
C ILE A 22 -14.97 13.04 0.67
N PRO A 23 -15.16 11.70 0.57
CA PRO A 23 -14.50 10.74 1.45
C PRO A 23 -13.00 10.67 1.16
N ALA A 24 -12.23 10.15 2.13
CA ALA A 24 -10.81 9.91 1.94
C ALA A 24 -10.55 8.91 0.80
N ALA A 25 -9.47 9.15 0.04
CA ALA A 25 -9.15 8.34 -1.13
C ALA A 25 -8.47 7.02 -0.75
N LYS A 26 -8.91 5.91 -1.32
CA LYS A 26 -8.29 4.59 -1.16
C LYS A 26 -6.78 4.63 -1.43
N ASN A 27 -6.39 5.28 -2.52
CA ASN A 27 -5.00 5.29 -2.98
C ASN A 27 -4.04 6.07 -2.07
N SER A 28 -4.54 6.96 -1.22
CA SER A 28 -3.73 7.61 -0.19
C SER A 28 -3.69 6.81 1.12
N VAL A 29 -4.78 6.14 1.47
CA VAL A 29 -4.87 5.37 2.73
C VAL A 29 -3.92 4.18 2.73
N LEU A 30 -3.84 3.42 1.64
CA LEU A 30 -3.03 2.20 1.58
C LEU A 30 -1.52 2.46 1.79
N PRO A 31 -0.88 3.44 1.12
CA PRO A 31 0.51 3.76 1.41
C PRO A 31 0.71 4.36 2.80
N LEU A 32 -0.24 5.11 3.35
CA LEU A 32 -0.15 5.61 4.73
C LEU A 32 -0.19 4.48 5.76
N LEU A 33 -1.01 3.44 5.54
CA LEU A 33 -1.02 2.24 6.39
C LEU A 33 0.32 1.50 6.33
N ALA A 34 0.91 1.34 5.15
CA ALA A 34 2.24 0.75 5.02
C ALA A 34 3.32 1.63 5.70
N ALA A 35 3.27 2.95 5.51
CA ALA A 35 4.19 3.90 6.13
C ALA A 35 4.10 3.91 7.67
N ALA A 36 2.95 3.52 8.25
CA ALA A 36 2.80 3.40 9.71
C ALA A 36 3.82 2.44 10.33
N LEU A 37 4.31 1.43 9.60
CA LEU A 37 5.39 0.53 10.04
C LEU A 37 6.72 1.26 10.29
N LEU A 38 6.93 2.43 9.71
CA LEU A 38 8.12 3.25 9.91
C LEU A 38 8.05 4.12 11.17
N CYS A 39 6.87 4.29 11.75
CA CYS A 39 6.69 5.13 12.93
C CYS A 39 7.09 4.38 14.21
N ARG A 40 7.72 5.08 15.15
CA ARG A 40 8.08 4.53 16.47
C ARG A 40 6.91 4.56 17.45
N GLY A 41 6.03 5.53 17.28
CA GLY A 41 4.84 5.72 18.12
C GLY A 41 3.55 5.28 17.41
N PRO A 42 2.42 5.30 18.14
CA PRO A 42 1.13 4.98 17.54
C PRO A 42 0.74 5.99 16.47
N VAL A 43 0.17 5.48 15.38
CA VAL A 43 -0.34 6.25 14.24
C VAL A 43 -1.85 6.17 14.23
N ARG A 44 -2.52 7.31 14.09
CA ARG A 44 -3.96 7.40 13.91
C ARG A 44 -4.30 8.00 12.56
N LEU A 45 -4.95 7.23 11.71
CA LEU A 45 -5.50 7.68 10.44
C LEU A 45 -6.98 8.00 10.65
N ARG A 46 -7.38 9.24 10.36
CA ARG A 46 -8.75 9.72 10.60
C ARG A 46 -9.63 9.53 9.37
N ALA A 47 -10.92 9.29 9.63
CA ALA A 47 -11.97 9.20 8.61
C ALA A 47 -11.62 8.25 7.45
N VAL A 48 -11.13 7.06 7.77
CA VAL A 48 -10.72 6.06 6.79
C VAL A 48 -11.94 5.39 6.17
N PRO A 49 -12.02 5.27 4.82
CA PRO A 49 -13.13 4.59 4.18
C PRO A 49 -13.07 3.08 4.46
N ARG A 50 -14.22 2.46 4.70
CA ARG A 50 -14.32 1.01 4.89
C ARG A 50 -14.30 0.29 3.55
N LEU A 51 -13.15 -0.20 3.18
CA LEU A 51 -12.87 -0.89 1.92
C LEU A 51 -12.20 -2.24 2.20
N SER A 52 -12.41 -3.22 1.34
CA SER A 52 -11.75 -4.53 1.44
C SER A 52 -10.23 -4.44 1.47
N ASP A 53 -9.64 -3.57 0.65
CA ASP A 53 -8.19 -3.36 0.63
C ASP A 53 -7.66 -2.78 1.95
N VAL A 54 -8.45 -1.98 2.66
CA VAL A 54 -8.10 -1.47 3.99
C VAL A 54 -8.12 -2.61 5.02
N GLU A 55 -9.13 -3.49 4.97
CA GLU A 55 -9.16 -4.67 5.85
C GLU A 55 -7.98 -5.61 5.57
N CYS A 56 -7.64 -5.84 4.30
CA CYS A 56 -6.44 -6.58 3.93
C CYS A 56 -5.18 -5.93 4.52
N SER A 57 -5.05 -4.61 4.42
CA SER A 57 -3.92 -3.86 4.98
C SER A 57 -3.82 -4.01 6.50
N LEU A 58 -4.96 -3.99 7.22
CA LEU A 58 -4.99 -4.27 8.66
C LEU A 58 -4.53 -5.70 8.96
N GLY A 59 -4.91 -6.66 8.13
CA GLY A 59 -4.42 -8.05 8.20
C GLY A 59 -2.91 -8.15 8.03
N LEU A 60 -2.34 -7.43 7.05
CA LEU A 60 -0.90 -7.37 6.82
C LEU A 60 -0.15 -6.73 7.99
N LEU A 61 -0.67 -5.62 8.55
CA LEU A 61 -0.08 -4.96 9.73
C LEU A 61 -0.05 -5.88 10.95
N ARG A 62 -1.15 -6.61 11.21
CA ARG A 62 -1.20 -7.61 12.29
C ARG A 62 -0.24 -8.76 12.04
N GLY A 63 -0.17 -9.25 10.81
CA GLY A 63 0.79 -10.28 10.40
C GLY A 63 2.24 -9.85 10.56
N ALA A 64 2.53 -8.57 10.36
CA ALA A 64 3.84 -7.98 10.64
C ALA A 64 4.13 -7.80 12.15
N GLY A 65 3.18 -8.08 13.04
CA GLY A 65 3.33 -7.99 14.50
C GLY A 65 2.85 -6.68 15.11
N CYS A 66 2.20 -5.81 14.35
CA CYS A 66 1.64 -4.55 14.87
C CYS A 66 0.21 -4.73 15.35
N ALA A 67 -0.20 -3.98 16.37
CA ALA A 67 -1.60 -3.82 16.73
C ALA A 67 -2.24 -2.86 15.72
N ALA A 68 -3.24 -3.33 14.96
CA ALA A 68 -3.94 -2.51 13.98
C ALA A 68 -5.44 -2.79 14.05
N HIS A 69 -6.24 -1.76 14.33
CA HIS A 69 -7.69 -1.89 14.53
C HIS A 69 -8.44 -0.60 14.22
N TRP A 70 -9.73 -0.77 14.01
CA TRP A 70 -10.65 0.36 13.89
C TRP A 70 -10.97 0.96 15.26
N GLN A 71 -11.02 2.28 15.31
CA GLN A 71 -11.56 3.05 16.43
C GLN A 71 -12.60 4.04 15.89
N GLY A 72 -13.85 3.60 15.81
CA GLY A 72 -14.90 4.34 15.13
C GLY A 72 -14.67 4.40 13.62
N ALA A 73 -14.53 5.59 13.06
CA ALA A 73 -14.18 5.83 11.65
C ALA A 73 -12.67 5.94 11.42
N ASP A 74 -11.86 5.86 12.47
CA ASP A 74 -10.42 5.99 12.40
C ASP A 74 -9.75 4.61 12.49
N ILE A 75 -8.50 4.52 12.04
CA ILE A 75 -7.63 3.36 12.26
C ILE A 75 -6.50 3.78 13.20
N VAL A 76 -6.21 2.92 14.16
CA VAL A 76 -5.03 3.04 15.03
C VAL A 76 -4.09 1.89 14.72
N VAL A 77 -2.82 2.24 14.47
CA VAL A 77 -1.71 1.29 14.31
C VAL A 77 -0.69 1.59 15.39
N ALA A 78 -0.29 0.56 16.15
CA ALA A 78 0.68 0.69 17.24
C ALA A 78 1.62 -0.52 17.28
N GLY A 79 2.77 -0.32 17.87
CA GLY A 79 3.82 -1.34 17.96
C GLY A 79 4.77 -1.31 16.76
N MET A 80 5.90 -2.00 16.93
CA MET A 80 6.92 -2.14 15.90
C MET A 80 6.74 -3.47 15.17
N PRO A 81 7.03 -3.54 13.87
CA PRO A 81 7.01 -4.82 13.18
C PRO A 81 8.07 -5.75 13.77
N SER A 82 7.69 -6.99 13.99
CA SER A 82 8.53 -8.07 14.53
C SER A 82 8.61 -9.28 13.60
N ASN A 83 7.74 -9.34 12.58
CA ASN A 83 7.70 -10.41 11.60
C ASN A 83 7.92 -9.84 10.20
N SER A 84 8.91 -10.37 9.49
CA SER A 84 9.24 -9.97 8.12
C SER A 84 8.41 -10.70 7.06
N THR A 85 7.66 -11.74 7.45
CA THR A 85 6.83 -12.54 6.55
C THR A 85 5.37 -12.10 6.66
N LEU A 86 4.83 -11.58 5.58
CA LEU A 86 3.42 -11.18 5.50
C LEU A 86 2.51 -12.39 5.22
N PRO A 87 1.27 -12.41 5.74
CA PRO A 87 0.30 -13.46 5.45
C PRO A 87 0.04 -13.57 3.94
N GLY A 88 0.47 -14.67 3.32
CA GLY A 88 0.50 -14.83 1.87
C GLY A 88 -0.88 -14.74 1.21
N GLU A 89 -1.89 -15.37 1.81
CA GLU A 89 -3.27 -15.32 1.31
C GLU A 89 -3.83 -13.88 1.30
N THR A 90 -3.58 -13.12 2.37
CA THR A 90 -4.00 -11.72 2.46
C THR A 90 -3.22 -10.84 1.48
N ALA A 91 -1.91 -11.06 1.35
CA ALA A 91 -1.07 -10.31 0.42
C ALA A 91 -1.47 -10.55 -1.04
N ALA A 92 -1.82 -11.77 -1.39
CA ALA A 92 -2.27 -12.13 -2.73
C ALA A 92 -3.62 -11.50 -3.14
N GLN A 93 -4.45 -11.10 -2.18
CA GLN A 93 -5.75 -10.47 -2.46
C GLN A 93 -5.64 -8.99 -2.85
N MET A 94 -4.50 -8.36 -2.57
CA MET A 94 -4.33 -6.92 -2.74
C MET A 94 -3.01 -6.59 -3.44
N ARG A 95 -3.09 -5.85 -4.56
CA ARG A 95 -1.89 -5.41 -5.26
C ARG A 95 -0.98 -4.51 -4.42
N ALA A 96 -1.58 -3.64 -3.60
CA ALA A 96 -0.86 -2.70 -2.74
C ALA A 96 -0.05 -3.39 -1.63
N SER A 97 -0.11 -4.72 -1.48
CA SER A 97 0.71 -5.49 -0.55
C SER A 97 2.21 -5.26 -0.75
N ILE A 98 2.66 -4.98 -1.99
CA ILE A 98 4.06 -4.66 -2.29
C ILE A 98 4.57 -3.43 -1.51
N LEU A 99 3.68 -2.48 -1.19
CA LEU A 99 4.05 -1.26 -0.44
C LEU A 99 4.57 -1.56 0.96
N PHE A 100 4.20 -2.71 1.54
CA PHE A 100 4.64 -3.13 2.87
C PHE A 100 6.09 -3.64 2.87
N CYS A 101 6.63 -4.02 1.72
CA CYS A 101 8.01 -4.55 1.63
C CYS A 101 9.06 -3.50 2.01
N ALA A 102 8.93 -2.26 1.53
CA ALA A 102 9.90 -1.21 1.81
C ALA A 102 10.02 -0.89 3.31
N PRO A 103 8.94 -0.65 4.07
CA PRO A 103 9.04 -0.43 5.51
C PRO A 103 9.55 -1.65 6.29
N LEU A 104 9.20 -2.88 5.88
CA LEU A 104 9.74 -4.09 6.51
C LEU A 104 11.25 -4.22 6.27
N LEU A 105 11.72 -3.98 5.05
CA LEU A 105 13.15 -3.94 4.72
C LEU A 105 13.87 -2.88 5.57
N ALA A 106 13.31 -1.69 5.70
CA ALA A 106 13.90 -0.60 6.49
C ALA A 106 13.97 -0.93 7.99
N ARG A 107 13.02 -1.71 8.51
CA ARG A 107 12.93 -2.03 9.94
C ARG A 107 13.61 -3.34 10.32
N LEU A 108 13.49 -4.35 9.48
CA LEU A 108 13.88 -5.73 9.78
C LEU A 108 14.99 -6.25 8.85
N GLY A 109 15.37 -5.48 7.82
CA GLY A 109 16.35 -5.92 6.83
C GLY A 109 15.86 -7.03 5.90
N ARG A 110 14.60 -7.48 6.04
CA ARG A 110 14.00 -8.55 5.26
C ARG A 110 12.50 -8.28 5.09
N ALA A 111 11.97 -8.68 3.94
CA ALA A 111 10.53 -8.72 3.68
C ALA A 111 10.20 -9.96 2.84
N GLU A 112 9.18 -10.71 3.23
CA GLU A 112 8.67 -11.86 2.50
C GLU A 112 7.16 -11.71 2.31
N THR A 113 6.68 -11.90 1.08
CA THR A 113 5.26 -11.81 0.74
C THR A 113 4.96 -12.73 -0.44
N SER A 114 3.69 -13.01 -0.68
CA SER A 114 3.25 -13.57 -1.97
C SER A 114 3.31 -12.49 -3.05
N LEU A 115 3.52 -12.89 -4.28
CA LEU A 115 3.40 -11.98 -5.42
C LEU A 115 2.02 -11.32 -5.40
N PRO A 116 1.96 -9.99 -5.56
CA PRO A 116 0.70 -9.28 -5.44
C PRO A 116 -0.30 -9.70 -6.51
N GLY A 117 -1.50 -10.03 -6.05
CA GLY A 117 -2.64 -10.40 -6.88
C GLY A 117 -3.68 -9.27 -7.00
N GLY A 118 -4.92 -9.62 -7.27
CA GLY A 118 -6.09 -8.77 -6.95
C GLY A 118 -6.53 -7.75 -7.98
N CYS A 119 -6.16 -7.82 -9.28
CA CYS A 119 -6.83 -6.98 -10.28
C CYS A 119 -6.75 -7.56 -11.69
N ASN A 120 -7.91 -7.81 -12.30
CA ASN A 120 -8.05 -8.35 -13.67
C ASN A 120 -7.92 -7.26 -14.77
N ILE A 121 -7.45 -6.06 -14.44
CA ILE A 121 -7.36 -4.93 -15.38
C ILE A 121 -5.98 -4.91 -16.09
N GLY A 122 -5.48 -6.05 -16.52
CA GLY A 122 -4.23 -6.18 -17.27
C GLY A 122 -2.95 -6.28 -16.40
N ALA A 123 -1.83 -6.51 -17.07
CA ALA A 123 -0.52 -6.64 -16.44
C ALA A 123 -0.10 -5.31 -15.79
N ARG A 124 0.18 -5.37 -14.50
CA ARG A 124 0.71 -4.23 -13.73
C ARG A 124 1.99 -4.69 -13.04
N PRO A 125 3.12 -4.63 -13.73
CA PRO A 125 4.39 -5.11 -13.20
C PRO A 125 4.80 -4.33 -11.94
N ILE A 126 5.51 -4.98 -11.04
CA ILE A 126 6.10 -4.39 -9.84
C ILE A 126 7.58 -4.06 -10.04
N ASP A 127 8.06 -4.18 -11.26
CA ASP A 127 9.46 -4.02 -11.66
C ASP A 127 10.07 -2.69 -11.20
N LEU A 128 9.34 -1.59 -11.30
CA LEU A 128 9.81 -0.28 -10.82
C LEU A 128 9.99 -0.23 -9.30
N HIS A 129 9.14 -0.93 -8.54
CA HIS A 129 9.32 -1.05 -7.09
C HIS A 129 10.58 -1.84 -6.77
N LEU A 130 10.78 -2.97 -7.46
CA LEU A 130 11.94 -3.82 -7.26
C LEU A 130 13.23 -3.11 -7.70
N GLU A 131 13.21 -2.42 -8.84
CA GLU A 131 14.35 -1.63 -9.32
C GLU A 131 14.72 -0.53 -8.32
N GLY A 132 13.74 0.23 -7.82
CA GLY A 132 13.97 1.26 -6.81
C GLY A 132 14.57 0.70 -5.52
N LEU A 133 14.01 -0.40 -5.00
CA LEU A 133 14.51 -1.06 -3.80
C LEU A 133 15.92 -1.65 -4.03
N ALA A 134 16.19 -2.21 -5.21
CA ALA A 134 17.50 -2.73 -5.55
C ALA A 134 18.56 -1.61 -5.56
N ARG A 135 18.24 -0.45 -6.13
CA ARG A 135 19.12 0.72 -6.07
C ARG A 135 19.35 1.25 -4.65
N MET A 136 18.38 1.02 -3.76
CA MET A 136 18.53 1.34 -2.33
C MET A 136 19.31 0.26 -1.56
N GLY A 137 19.78 -0.81 -2.20
CA GLY A 137 20.59 -1.87 -1.60
C GLY A 137 19.84 -3.16 -1.24
N ALA A 138 18.55 -3.25 -1.57
CA ALA A 138 17.82 -4.52 -1.41
C ALA A 138 18.21 -5.53 -2.50
N LYS A 139 18.14 -6.80 -2.15
CA LYS A 139 18.37 -7.94 -3.06
C LYS A 139 17.15 -8.82 -3.05
N GLU A 140 16.71 -9.24 -4.22
CA GLU A 140 15.72 -10.29 -4.36
C GLU A 140 16.40 -11.65 -4.15
N LEU A 141 15.78 -12.48 -3.34
CA LEU A 141 16.26 -13.83 -3.06
C LEU A 141 15.34 -14.84 -3.78
N ASP A 142 15.91 -15.93 -4.28
CA ASP A 142 15.12 -17.01 -4.84
C ASP A 142 14.26 -17.66 -3.75
N ALA A 143 12.96 -17.61 -3.94
CA ALA A 143 11.97 -18.11 -2.98
C ALA A 143 10.98 -19.10 -3.59
N GLY A 144 11.21 -19.47 -4.85
CA GLY A 144 10.30 -20.33 -5.61
C GLY A 144 9.07 -19.60 -6.14
N ALA A 145 8.25 -20.31 -6.89
CA ALA A 145 7.10 -19.73 -7.60
C ALA A 145 6.07 -19.11 -6.64
N GLY A 146 5.62 -17.91 -6.98
CA GLY A 146 4.53 -17.22 -6.27
C GLY A 146 4.93 -16.46 -5.00
N LYS A 147 6.21 -16.48 -4.63
CA LYS A 147 6.74 -15.73 -3.48
C LYS A 147 7.69 -14.63 -3.93
N LEU A 148 7.74 -13.57 -3.16
CA LEU A 148 8.72 -12.49 -3.25
C LEU A 148 9.44 -12.39 -1.92
N VAL A 149 10.76 -12.57 -1.93
CA VAL A 149 11.61 -12.40 -0.76
C VAL A 149 12.67 -11.36 -1.08
N LEU A 150 12.71 -10.32 -0.28
CA LEU A 150 13.68 -9.23 -0.38
C LEU A 150 14.54 -9.18 0.88
N ALA A 151 15.81 -8.91 0.74
CA ALA A 151 16.74 -8.71 1.86
C ALA A 151 17.61 -7.47 1.64
N ALA A 152 17.89 -6.75 2.71
CA ALA A 152 18.78 -5.60 2.74
C ALA A 152 19.78 -5.76 3.91
N PRO A 153 20.80 -6.65 3.78
CA PRO A 153 21.70 -6.97 4.89
C PRO A 153 22.48 -5.77 5.41
N GLY A 154 22.76 -4.77 4.55
CA GLY A 154 23.41 -3.51 4.91
C GLY A 154 22.43 -2.38 5.24
N GLY A 155 21.14 -2.69 5.34
CA GLY A 155 20.07 -1.68 5.40
C GLY A 155 19.78 -1.05 4.04
N LEU A 156 18.74 -0.21 4.01
CA LEU A 156 18.42 0.60 2.83
C LEU A 156 19.19 1.94 2.93
N HIS A 157 19.70 2.41 1.80
CA HIS A 157 20.41 3.70 1.70
C HIS A 157 19.72 4.60 0.66
N GLY A 158 20.00 5.91 0.75
CA GLY A 158 19.53 6.88 -0.24
C GLY A 158 20.14 6.64 -1.61
N THR A 159 19.37 6.90 -2.67
CA THR A 159 19.82 6.77 -4.05
C THR A 159 19.09 7.76 -4.95
N ASP A 160 19.72 8.14 -6.03
CA ASP A 160 19.06 8.84 -7.13
C ASP A 160 18.38 7.83 -8.06
N PHE A 161 17.08 7.99 -8.27
CA PHE A 161 16.29 7.09 -9.10
C PHE A 161 15.39 7.87 -10.05
N THR A 162 15.68 7.77 -11.34
CA THR A 162 14.83 8.35 -12.40
C THR A 162 13.95 7.27 -12.98
N LEU A 163 12.63 7.47 -12.93
CA LEU A 163 11.66 6.57 -13.54
C LEU A 163 11.80 6.57 -15.05
N ARG A 164 11.70 5.39 -15.68
CA ARG A 164 11.82 5.21 -17.14
C ARG A 164 10.73 5.92 -17.92
N PHE A 165 9.59 6.20 -17.29
CA PHE A 165 8.46 6.92 -17.88
C PHE A 165 7.69 7.68 -16.78
N PRO A 166 6.98 8.77 -17.12
CA PRO A 166 6.20 9.50 -16.15
C PRO A 166 5.03 8.67 -15.64
N LEU A 167 4.84 8.66 -14.32
CA LEU A 167 3.71 8.03 -13.66
C LEU A 167 2.69 9.12 -13.27
N SER A 168 1.46 8.99 -13.76
CA SER A 168 0.41 10.00 -13.56
C SER A 168 0.14 10.29 -12.08
N LEU A 169 0.18 9.28 -11.21
CA LEU A 169 -0.03 9.48 -9.76
C LEU A 169 1.09 10.29 -9.10
N ILE A 170 2.33 10.17 -9.57
CA ILE A 170 3.46 10.93 -9.03
C ILE A 170 3.51 12.33 -9.64
N HIS A 171 3.22 12.46 -10.94
CA HIS A 171 3.39 13.72 -11.67
C HIS A 171 2.13 14.60 -11.68
N ILE A 172 0.94 14.01 -11.55
CA ILE A 172 -0.34 14.74 -11.65
C ILE A 172 -1.01 14.89 -10.28
N SER A 173 -0.88 13.91 -9.40
CA SER A 173 -1.58 13.90 -8.10
C SER A 173 -0.79 14.54 -6.95
N GLU A 174 0.40 15.09 -7.22
CA GLU A 174 1.17 15.86 -6.24
C GLU A 174 1.12 17.36 -6.56
N PRO A 175 0.06 18.05 -6.18
CA PRO A 175 -0.13 19.47 -6.53
C PRO A 175 0.93 20.40 -5.93
N THR A 176 1.63 19.97 -4.91
CA THR A 176 2.73 20.74 -4.30
C THR A 176 3.89 21.01 -5.25
N ARG A 177 4.06 20.20 -6.30
CA ARG A 177 5.08 20.44 -7.32
C ARG A 177 4.66 21.43 -8.39
N LEU A 178 3.37 21.52 -8.66
CA LEU A 178 2.82 22.47 -9.63
C LEU A 178 2.83 23.91 -9.13
N GLY A 179 2.84 24.12 -7.82
CA GLY A 179 2.94 25.44 -7.21
C GLY A 179 4.36 25.95 -7.01
N MET A 180 5.37 25.18 -7.41
CA MET A 180 6.79 25.54 -7.31
C MET A 180 7.45 25.81 -8.66
N ILE A 181 6.65 25.91 -9.72
CA ILE A 181 7.12 26.28 -11.06
C ILE A 181 6.70 27.71 -11.35
#